data_9f663aa1041dc9498018a420459b3d83
#
_entry.id   9f663aa1041dc9498018a420459b3d83
#
_cell.length_a   1.000
_cell.length_b   1.000
_cell.length_c   1.000
_cell.angle_alpha   90.00
_cell.angle_beta   90.00
_cell.angle_gamma   90.00
#
_symmetry.space_group_name_H-M   'P 1'
#
loop_
_entity.id
_entity.type
_entity.pdbx_description
1 polymer ?
#
loop_
_entity_poly.entity_id
_entity_poly.type
_entity_poly.pdbx_seq_one_letter_code
_entity_poly.pdbx_strand_id
1 'polypeptide(L)'
;IIIPLSFIVSKVVVSKSQGYFKKQQDALGKLNGTVQEMYTGFNEIKLYGKEEDAIEEFITINGELQVAGFKAQFISSTMGPLVSLICYLGIAAIGILGAVISIAGGITVGNLQAFIRYIWQINQPLSQVTQLSSAIQSAFAAVDRVFEFLQEEEEIQDKSTSIKLDNPRGDVSFEHVRFGYSDDKILIHDLNAEIKAGQMVAIVGPTGAGKTTLINLLMRFYELNGGAIKIDGVDTRDMKREDLRSMFGMVLQDTWLFNGTIEDNIKYGRFNATKDDVILAAKIANVHHFIKTLPDGYDMFLNEEASNISQGEKQLLTIARAIISDPAILILDEATSSVDTRVELMLQKAMQNIMKGRTSFVIAHRLSTIKSADLILVIKDGNIIEQGNHEELMEKGGFYKELYNSQFSEEAE
;
A
#
# COMPACT_ATOMS: atom_id res chain seq x y z
N ILE A 1 55.46 -8.96 -0.35
CA ILE A 1 55.07 -9.88 0.73
C ILE A 1 53.95 -9.22 1.61
N ILE A 2 54.08 -7.94 2.03
CA ILE A 2 53.14 -7.25 2.88
C ILE A 2 51.75 -7.20 2.22
N ILE A 3 51.66 -6.78 0.94
CA ILE A 3 50.34 -6.62 0.22
C ILE A 3 49.61 -7.95 0.12
N PRO A 4 50.18 -9.07 -0.38
CA PRO A 4 49.43 -10.33 -0.46
C PRO A 4 49.06 -10.87 0.92
N LEU A 5 49.87 -10.70 1.94
CA LEU A 5 49.56 -11.15 3.30
C LEU A 5 48.40 -10.33 3.90
N SER A 6 48.40 -9.01 3.73
CA SER A 6 47.29 -8.14 4.15
C SER A 6 45.98 -8.50 3.43
N PHE A 7 46.05 -8.82 2.14
CA PHE A 7 44.87 -9.25 1.36
C PHE A 7 44.30 -10.58 1.86
N ILE A 8 45.16 -11.56 2.18
CA ILE A 8 44.73 -12.86 2.75
C ILE A 8 44.03 -12.64 4.09
N VAL A 9 44.63 -11.85 5.00
CA VAL A 9 44.02 -11.55 6.32
C VAL A 9 42.69 -10.83 6.15
N SER A 10 42.62 -9.82 5.28
CA SER A 10 41.36 -9.10 4.99
C SER A 10 40.28 -10.05 4.48
N LYS A 11 40.59 -10.93 3.53
CA LYS A 11 39.64 -11.91 2.99
C LYS A 11 39.14 -12.87 4.07
N VAL A 12 40.00 -13.35 4.97
CA VAL A 12 39.58 -14.24 6.07
C VAL A 12 38.69 -13.53 7.07
N VAL A 13 39.06 -12.30 7.48
CA VAL A 13 38.28 -11.52 8.43
C VAL A 13 36.90 -11.15 7.84
N VAL A 14 36.83 -10.66 6.61
CA VAL A 14 35.59 -10.33 5.92
C VAL A 14 34.71 -11.56 5.78
N SER A 15 35.24 -12.69 5.30
CA SER A 15 34.46 -13.92 5.15
C SER A 15 33.86 -14.41 6.48
N LYS A 16 34.59 -14.29 7.59
CA LYS A 16 34.09 -14.66 8.92
C LYS A 16 33.09 -13.65 9.47
N SER A 17 33.31 -12.36 9.25
CA SER A 17 32.44 -11.31 9.77
C SER A 17 31.07 -11.27 9.07
N GLN A 18 31.00 -11.55 7.77
CA GLN A 18 29.75 -11.55 6.99
C GLN A 18 28.65 -12.43 7.62
N GLY A 19 29.00 -13.64 8.08
CA GLY A 19 28.06 -14.55 8.72
C GLY A 19 27.45 -13.97 10.02
N TYR A 20 28.25 -13.21 10.77
CA TYR A 20 27.76 -12.56 12.00
C TYR A 20 26.98 -11.28 11.70
N PHE A 21 27.35 -10.51 10.66
CA PHE A 21 26.56 -9.36 10.23
C PHE A 21 25.19 -9.78 9.73
N LYS A 22 25.08 -10.90 8.98
CA LYS A 22 23.80 -11.47 8.58
C LYS A 22 22.93 -11.82 9.81
N LYS A 23 23.52 -12.54 10.79
CA LYS A 23 22.80 -12.87 12.05
C LYS A 23 22.37 -11.63 12.83
N GLN A 24 23.18 -10.59 12.85
CA GLN A 24 22.84 -9.31 13.47
C GLN A 24 21.65 -8.66 12.77
N GLN A 25 21.64 -8.66 11.42
CA GLN A 25 20.56 -8.09 10.64
C GLN A 25 19.26 -8.87 10.82
N ASP A 26 19.34 -10.21 10.82
CA ASP A 26 18.20 -11.08 11.07
C ASP A 26 17.61 -10.86 12.48
N ALA A 27 18.48 -10.74 13.51
CA ALA A 27 18.05 -10.46 14.88
C ALA A 27 17.45 -9.05 15.03
N LEU A 28 17.99 -8.05 14.32
CA LEU A 28 17.42 -6.70 14.27
C LEU A 28 16.03 -6.69 13.62
N GLY A 29 15.87 -7.45 12.53
CA GLY A 29 14.58 -7.63 11.88
C GLY A 29 13.54 -8.27 12.80
N LYS A 30 13.91 -9.32 13.53
CA LYS A 30 13.04 -9.93 14.55
C LYS A 30 12.66 -8.94 15.65
N LEU A 31 13.65 -8.20 16.18
CA LEU A 31 13.40 -7.21 17.24
C LEU A 31 12.40 -6.15 16.79
N ASN A 32 12.57 -5.60 15.60
CA ASN A 32 11.65 -4.62 15.04
C ASN A 32 10.25 -5.19 14.83
N GLY A 33 10.14 -6.43 14.33
CA GLY A 33 8.86 -7.12 14.18
C GLY A 33 8.15 -7.31 15.52
N THR A 34 8.86 -7.80 16.55
CA THR A 34 8.31 -7.98 17.90
C THR A 34 7.88 -6.66 18.53
N VAL A 35 8.69 -5.59 18.38
CA VAL A 35 8.32 -4.26 18.88
C VAL A 35 7.04 -3.75 18.19
N GLN A 36 6.95 -3.90 16.87
CA GLN A 36 5.74 -3.51 16.11
C GLN A 36 4.52 -4.31 16.58
N GLU A 37 4.65 -5.63 16.76
CA GLU A 37 3.59 -6.50 17.26
C GLU A 37 3.12 -6.10 18.65
N MET A 38 4.05 -5.87 19.58
CA MET A 38 3.75 -5.44 20.96
C MET A 38 3.06 -4.08 21.00
N TYR A 39 3.46 -3.12 20.15
CA TYR A 39 2.78 -1.82 20.09
C TYR A 39 1.42 -1.90 19.42
N THR A 40 1.27 -2.73 18.39
CA THR A 40 -0.03 -2.94 17.72
C THR A 40 -1.00 -3.67 18.66
N GLY A 41 -0.53 -4.69 19.38
CA GLY A 41 -1.30 -5.46 20.37
C GLY A 41 -1.22 -4.93 21.81
N PHE A 42 -0.90 -3.63 22.00
CA PHE A 42 -0.68 -3.08 23.35
C PHE A 42 -1.89 -3.20 24.28
N ASN A 43 -3.08 -2.98 23.74
CA ASN A 43 -4.32 -3.08 24.52
C ASN A 43 -4.62 -4.52 24.93
N GLU A 44 -4.36 -5.48 24.04
CA GLU A 44 -4.52 -6.91 24.29
C GLU A 44 -3.53 -7.40 25.35
N ILE A 45 -2.26 -6.99 25.25
CA ILE A 45 -1.24 -7.32 26.25
C ILE A 45 -1.69 -6.84 27.64
N LYS A 46 -2.17 -5.61 27.74
CA LYS A 46 -2.70 -5.04 29.00
C LYS A 46 -3.95 -5.73 29.49
N LEU A 47 -4.90 -6.01 28.58
CA LEU A 47 -6.18 -6.65 28.93
C LEU A 47 -5.97 -8.04 29.55
N TYR A 48 -5.01 -8.78 29.01
CA TYR A 48 -4.71 -10.15 29.47
C TYR A 48 -3.60 -10.22 30.50
N GLY A 49 -3.02 -9.09 30.94
CA GLY A 49 -1.95 -9.03 31.96
C GLY A 49 -0.67 -9.75 31.52
N LYS A 50 -0.28 -9.58 30.26
CA LYS A 50 0.85 -10.26 29.62
C LYS A 50 2.08 -9.37 29.42
N GLU A 51 2.20 -8.30 30.24
CA GLU A 51 3.32 -7.35 30.14
C GLU A 51 4.66 -8.01 30.46
N GLU A 52 4.70 -8.90 31.47
CA GLU A 52 5.94 -9.59 31.84
C GLU A 52 6.41 -10.55 30.75
N ASP A 53 5.49 -11.31 30.15
CA ASP A 53 5.79 -12.23 29.02
C ASP A 53 6.35 -11.45 27.81
N ALA A 54 5.76 -10.31 27.48
CA ALA A 54 6.21 -9.44 26.39
C ALA A 54 7.61 -8.86 26.66
N ILE A 55 7.89 -8.43 27.91
CA ILE A 55 9.21 -7.95 28.31
C ILE A 55 10.26 -9.07 28.25
N GLU A 56 9.93 -10.28 28.69
CA GLU A 56 10.84 -11.43 28.65
C GLU A 56 11.20 -11.80 27.18
N GLU A 57 10.21 -11.81 26.29
CA GLU A 57 10.42 -12.04 24.86
C GLU A 57 11.33 -10.97 24.26
N PHE A 58 11.07 -9.69 24.53
CA PHE A 58 11.92 -8.57 24.07
C PHE A 58 13.36 -8.73 24.57
N ILE A 59 13.56 -9.03 25.86
CA ILE A 59 14.89 -9.22 26.45
C ILE A 59 15.62 -10.37 25.76
N THR A 60 14.93 -11.46 25.46
CA THR A 60 15.51 -12.64 24.79
C THR A 60 16.01 -12.28 23.39
N ILE A 61 15.17 -11.64 22.58
CA ILE A 61 15.53 -11.25 21.20
C ILE A 61 16.62 -10.17 21.21
N ASN A 62 16.55 -9.21 22.15
CA ASN A 62 17.58 -8.18 22.31
C ASN A 62 18.93 -8.80 22.74
N GLY A 63 18.90 -9.85 23.53
CA GLY A 63 20.09 -10.64 23.88
C GLY A 63 20.73 -11.34 22.66
N GLU A 64 19.90 -11.91 21.78
CA GLU A 64 20.39 -12.47 20.50
C GLU A 64 21.08 -11.39 19.64
N LEU A 65 20.45 -10.21 19.52
CA LEU A 65 21.00 -9.07 18.78
C LEU A 65 22.33 -8.60 19.40
N GLN A 66 22.40 -8.48 20.72
CA GLN A 66 23.62 -8.08 21.45
C GLN A 66 24.78 -9.04 21.15
N VAL A 67 24.55 -10.36 21.26
CA VAL A 67 25.60 -11.37 21.02
C VAL A 67 26.04 -11.37 19.55
N ALA A 68 25.09 -11.31 18.61
CA ALA A 68 25.39 -11.27 17.19
C ALA A 68 26.16 -9.99 16.81
N GLY A 69 25.70 -8.83 17.30
CA GLY A 69 26.32 -7.52 17.09
C GLY A 69 27.73 -7.43 17.68
N PHE A 70 27.92 -7.91 18.92
CA PHE A 70 29.24 -7.95 19.54
C PHE A 70 30.23 -8.77 18.69
N LYS A 71 29.84 -9.97 18.26
CA LYS A 71 30.71 -10.84 17.45
C LYS A 71 31.01 -10.22 16.08
N ALA A 72 30.01 -9.66 15.41
CA ALA A 72 30.16 -8.98 14.13
C ALA A 72 31.16 -7.82 14.25
N GLN A 73 30.94 -6.95 15.24
CA GLN A 73 31.78 -5.77 15.46
C GLN A 73 33.19 -6.12 15.93
N PHE A 74 33.31 -7.08 16.86
CA PHE A 74 34.62 -7.52 17.35
C PHE A 74 35.53 -8.06 16.22
N ILE A 75 34.96 -8.98 15.40
CA ILE A 75 35.75 -9.58 14.29
C ILE A 75 36.08 -8.51 13.25
N SER A 76 35.13 -7.66 12.90
CA SER A 76 35.35 -6.59 11.93
C SER A 76 36.40 -5.58 12.42
N SER A 77 36.31 -5.16 13.68
CA SER A 77 37.25 -4.20 14.29
C SER A 77 38.70 -4.75 14.39
N THR A 78 38.86 -6.08 14.45
CA THR A 78 40.17 -6.72 14.52
C THR A 78 40.94 -6.60 13.20
N MET A 79 40.27 -6.32 12.09
CA MET A 79 40.88 -6.21 10.76
C MET A 79 41.96 -5.11 10.70
N GLY A 80 41.63 -3.89 11.18
CA GLY A 80 42.60 -2.77 11.17
C GLY A 80 43.90 -3.07 11.95
N PRO A 81 43.83 -3.46 13.21
CA PRO A 81 44.97 -3.87 14.01
C PRO A 81 45.84 -4.99 13.39
N LEU A 82 45.19 -6.02 12.80
CA LEU A 82 45.93 -7.12 12.16
C LEU A 82 46.69 -6.66 10.91
N VAL A 83 46.07 -5.85 10.06
CA VAL A 83 46.77 -5.27 8.87
C VAL A 83 47.92 -4.36 9.30
N SER A 84 47.67 -3.53 10.35
CA SER A 84 48.74 -2.67 10.91
C SER A 84 49.90 -3.48 11.48
N LEU A 85 49.60 -4.58 12.18
CA LEU A 85 50.67 -5.49 12.68
C LEU A 85 51.53 -6.05 11.57
N ILE A 86 50.91 -6.50 10.46
CA ILE A 86 51.65 -6.99 9.27
C ILE A 86 52.56 -5.89 8.73
N CYS A 87 52.07 -4.67 8.61
CA CYS A 87 52.83 -3.51 8.15
C CYS A 87 54.02 -3.20 9.08
N TYR A 88 53.81 -3.19 10.39
CA TYR A 88 54.87 -2.94 11.37
C TYR A 88 55.94 -4.01 11.36
N LEU A 89 55.57 -5.29 11.26
CA LEU A 89 56.52 -6.38 11.12
C LEU A 89 57.33 -6.27 9.80
N GLY A 90 56.65 -5.89 8.72
CA GLY A 90 57.30 -5.62 7.43
C GLY A 90 58.32 -4.48 7.52
N ILE A 91 57.94 -3.36 8.16
CA ILE A 91 58.81 -2.20 8.39
C ILE A 91 60.04 -2.60 9.25
N ALA A 92 59.83 -3.37 10.31
CA ALA A 92 60.90 -3.86 11.15
C ALA A 92 61.89 -4.75 10.35
N ALA A 93 61.38 -5.69 9.57
CA ALA A 93 62.20 -6.55 8.71
C ALA A 93 63.03 -5.74 7.68
N ILE A 94 62.37 -4.78 7.02
CA ILE A 94 63.06 -3.90 6.05
C ILE A 94 64.07 -2.99 6.75
N GLY A 95 63.76 -2.49 7.96
CA GLY A 95 64.68 -1.71 8.76
C GLY A 95 65.98 -2.48 9.09
N ILE A 96 65.86 -3.74 9.54
CA ILE A 96 66.97 -4.61 9.87
C ILE A 96 67.80 -4.94 8.63
N LEU A 97 67.13 -5.42 7.57
CA LEU A 97 67.83 -5.78 6.32
C LEU A 97 68.48 -4.56 5.65
N GLY A 98 67.81 -3.43 5.64
CA GLY A 98 68.28 -2.18 5.06
C GLY A 98 69.43 -1.60 5.84
N ALA A 99 69.43 -1.72 7.18
CA ALA A 99 70.60 -1.33 7.99
C ALA A 99 71.81 -2.16 7.69
N VAL A 100 71.65 -3.48 7.58
CA VAL A 100 72.77 -4.39 7.20
C VAL A 100 73.33 -4.03 5.83
N ILE A 101 72.50 -3.80 4.82
CA ILE A 101 72.93 -3.43 3.45
C ILE A 101 73.54 -2.02 3.46
N SER A 102 73.08 -1.10 4.26
CA SER A 102 73.62 0.25 4.37
C SER A 102 75.07 0.24 4.98
N ILE A 103 75.28 -0.57 6.03
CA ILE A 103 76.63 -0.77 6.64
C ILE A 103 77.57 -1.39 5.63
N ALA A 104 77.11 -2.29 4.77
CA ALA A 104 77.86 -2.86 3.69
C ALA A 104 78.12 -1.91 2.48
N GLY A 105 77.59 -0.66 2.55
CA GLY A 105 77.76 0.35 1.51
C GLY A 105 76.82 0.20 0.30
N GLY A 106 75.87 -0.73 0.33
CA GLY A 106 74.99 -1.00 -0.79
C GLY A 106 73.86 0.01 -1.01
N ILE A 107 73.40 0.68 0.07
CA ILE A 107 72.37 1.73 0.03
C ILE A 107 72.70 2.85 1.03
N THR A 108 72.18 4.06 0.76
CA THR A 108 72.30 5.17 1.74
C THR A 108 71.17 5.10 2.81
N VAL A 109 71.42 5.68 3.98
CA VAL A 109 70.39 5.83 5.06
C VAL A 109 69.16 6.57 4.52
N GLY A 110 69.36 7.57 3.66
CA GLY A 110 68.23 8.29 3.01
C GLY A 110 67.33 7.40 2.14
N ASN A 111 67.98 6.45 1.38
CA ASN A 111 67.14 5.50 0.60
C ASN A 111 66.39 4.55 1.47
N LEU A 112 66.94 4.09 2.59
CA LEU A 112 66.22 3.26 3.55
C LEU A 112 65.01 4.02 4.16
N GLN A 113 65.23 5.28 4.54
CA GLN A 113 64.17 6.12 5.11
C GLN A 113 63.09 6.41 4.08
N ALA A 114 63.43 6.70 2.82
CA ALA A 114 62.48 6.87 1.74
C ALA A 114 61.60 5.60 1.51
N PHE A 115 62.25 4.42 1.55
CA PHE A 115 61.54 3.14 1.36
C PHE A 115 60.54 2.85 2.48
N ILE A 116 60.92 3.10 3.73
CA ILE A 116 59.99 2.98 4.89
C ILE A 116 58.80 3.94 4.71
N ARG A 117 59.06 5.17 4.25
CA ARG A 117 57.99 6.15 4.00
C ARG A 117 57.05 5.70 2.90
N TYR A 118 57.53 5.10 1.83
CA TYR A 118 56.66 4.55 0.77
C TYR A 118 55.75 3.42 1.27
N ILE A 119 56.24 2.55 2.16
CA ILE A 119 55.38 1.51 2.78
C ILE A 119 54.24 2.11 3.55
N TRP A 120 54.48 3.18 4.32
CA TRP A 120 53.45 3.89 5.03
C TRP A 120 52.39 4.52 4.08
N GLN A 121 52.84 5.10 2.97
CA GLN A 121 52.00 5.72 1.98
C GLN A 121 51.09 4.71 1.24
N ILE A 122 51.52 3.47 1.07
CA ILE A 122 50.72 2.42 0.40
C ILE A 122 49.63 1.86 1.33
N ASN A 123 49.84 1.86 2.63
CA ASN A 123 48.91 1.25 3.58
C ASN A 123 47.54 1.97 3.61
N GLN A 124 47.50 3.30 3.52
CA GLN A 124 46.28 4.08 3.55
C GLN A 124 45.37 3.83 2.31
N PRO A 125 45.87 3.91 1.06
CA PRO A 125 45.06 3.58 -0.13
C PRO A 125 44.54 2.13 -0.12
N LEU A 126 45.31 1.19 0.39
CA LEU A 126 44.91 -0.23 0.46
C LEU A 126 43.70 -0.41 1.37
N SER A 127 43.67 0.28 2.53
CA SER A 127 42.52 0.28 3.42
C SER A 127 41.29 0.92 2.77
N GLN A 128 41.48 2.02 2.02
CA GLN A 128 40.37 2.70 1.31
C GLN A 128 39.77 1.84 0.20
N VAL A 129 40.59 1.11 -0.58
CA VAL A 129 40.07 0.19 -1.61
C VAL A 129 39.21 -0.91 -1.02
N THR A 130 39.56 -1.41 0.17
CA THR A 130 38.76 -2.42 0.85
C THR A 130 37.39 -1.85 1.30
N GLN A 131 37.34 -0.61 1.80
CA GLN A 131 36.08 0.06 2.17
C GLN A 131 35.24 0.38 0.95
N LEU A 132 35.85 0.82 -0.15
CA LEU A 132 35.12 1.09 -1.41
C LEU A 132 34.49 -0.18 -1.98
N SER A 133 35.06 -1.36 -1.80
CA SER A 133 34.47 -2.61 -2.28
C SER A 133 33.09 -2.88 -1.67
N SER A 134 32.91 -2.61 -0.39
CA SER A 134 31.59 -2.77 0.26
C SER A 134 30.58 -1.71 -0.20
N ALA A 135 31.04 -0.47 -0.40
CA ALA A 135 30.19 0.60 -0.91
C ALA A 135 29.71 0.31 -2.35
N ILE A 136 30.60 -0.23 -3.19
CA ILE A 136 30.27 -0.64 -4.56
C ILE A 136 29.22 -1.77 -4.55
N GLN A 137 29.38 -2.80 -3.70
CA GLN A 137 28.39 -3.87 -3.59
C GLN A 137 27.00 -3.36 -3.14
N SER A 138 26.97 -2.44 -2.18
CA SER A 138 25.71 -1.80 -1.74
C SER A 138 25.09 -0.96 -2.86
N ALA A 139 25.92 -0.26 -3.64
CA ALA A 139 25.45 0.51 -4.79
C ALA A 139 24.84 -0.39 -5.87
N PHE A 140 25.47 -1.52 -6.22
CA PHE A 140 24.90 -2.48 -7.16
C PHE A 140 23.55 -3.03 -6.68
N ALA A 141 23.45 -3.43 -5.40
CA ALA A 141 22.19 -3.91 -4.85
C ALA A 141 21.06 -2.84 -4.86
N ALA A 142 21.43 -1.57 -4.70
CA ALA A 142 20.48 -0.47 -4.83
C ALA A 142 20.06 -0.22 -6.30
N VAL A 143 21.02 -0.31 -7.21
CA VAL A 143 20.78 -0.19 -8.66
C VAL A 143 19.87 -1.31 -9.16
N ASP A 144 20.12 -2.55 -8.76
CA ASP A 144 19.28 -3.71 -9.15
C ASP A 144 17.82 -3.48 -8.73
N ARG A 145 17.56 -3.01 -7.50
CA ARG A 145 16.18 -2.70 -7.04
C ARG A 145 15.52 -1.58 -7.83
N VAL A 146 16.30 -0.54 -8.20
CA VAL A 146 15.77 0.56 -9.03
C VAL A 146 15.43 0.06 -10.42
N PHE A 147 16.29 -0.78 -11.02
CA PHE A 147 16.01 -1.35 -12.34
C PHE A 147 14.87 -2.38 -12.31
N GLU A 148 14.76 -3.19 -11.26
CA GLU A 148 13.61 -4.08 -11.05
C GLU A 148 12.30 -3.28 -11.11
N PHE A 149 12.22 -2.16 -10.36
CA PHE A 149 11.06 -1.26 -10.40
C PHE A 149 10.83 -0.63 -11.79
N LEU A 150 11.90 -0.19 -12.46
CA LEU A 150 11.79 0.44 -13.80
C LEU A 150 11.46 -0.55 -14.93
N GLN A 151 11.66 -1.85 -14.71
CA GLN A 151 11.37 -2.92 -15.66
C GLN A 151 10.01 -3.55 -15.45
N GLU A 152 9.27 -3.14 -14.39
CA GLU A 152 7.87 -3.56 -14.23
C GLU A 152 7.07 -3.17 -15.47
N GLU A 153 6.16 -4.04 -15.85
CA GLU A 153 5.30 -3.81 -17.01
C GLU A 153 4.43 -2.57 -16.80
N GLU A 154 4.56 -1.62 -17.72
CA GLU A 154 3.71 -0.42 -17.69
C GLU A 154 2.25 -0.79 -17.99
N GLU A 155 1.33 -0.07 -17.38
CA GLU A 155 -0.10 -0.18 -17.67
C GLU A 155 -0.34 0.05 -19.17
N ILE A 156 -1.22 -0.77 -19.78
CA ILE A 156 -1.58 -0.65 -21.20
C ILE A 156 -2.02 0.79 -21.48
N GLN A 157 -1.35 1.46 -22.42
CA GLN A 157 -1.63 2.85 -22.73
C GLN A 157 -3.01 3.04 -23.36
N ASP A 158 -3.64 4.16 -23.08
CA ASP A 158 -4.92 4.52 -23.67
C ASP A 158 -4.77 4.72 -25.19
N LYS A 159 -5.82 4.37 -25.94
CA LYS A 159 -5.83 4.53 -27.40
C LYS A 159 -5.68 6.01 -27.78
N SER A 160 -4.88 6.29 -28.80
CA SER A 160 -4.71 7.66 -29.34
C SER A 160 -6.01 8.25 -29.89
N THR A 161 -6.93 7.41 -30.35
CA THR A 161 -8.27 7.76 -30.85
C THR A 161 -9.33 7.41 -29.84
N SER A 162 -9.24 7.97 -28.63
CA SER A 162 -10.22 7.73 -27.57
C SER A 162 -11.50 8.51 -27.79
N ILE A 163 -12.63 7.89 -27.40
CA ILE A 163 -13.96 8.50 -27.44
C ILE A 163 -14.21 9.17 -26.08
N LYS A 164 -14.62 10.42 -26.10
CA LYS A 164 -15.11 11.13 -24.91
C LYS A 164 -16.61 11.25 -24.95
N LEU A 165 -17.29 10.88 -23.87
CA LEU A 165 -18.73 11.07 -23.73
C LEU A 165 -18.99 12.46 -23.13
N ASP A 166 -19.69 13.29 -23.89
CA ASP A 166 -20.22 14.56 -23.39
C ASP A 166 -21.58 14.30 -22.74
N ASN A 167 -21.74 14.57 -21.45
CA ASN A 167 -22.93 14.30 -20.65
C ASN A 167 -23.35 12.82 -20.59
N PRO A 168 -22.56 11.96 -19.95
CA PRO A 168 -22.88 10.55 -19.80
C PRO A 168 -24.19 10.35 -19.03
N ARG A 169 -25.05 9.45 -19.52
CA ARG A 169 -26.33 9.10 -18.84
C ARG A 169 -26.12 8.04 -17.77
N GLY A 170 -25.11 7.17 -17.96
CA GLY A 170 -24.78 6.10 -17.08
C GLY A 170 -25.50 4.78 -17.35
N ASP A 171 -25.89 4.50 -18.59
CA ASP A 171 -26.26 3.13 -19.00
C ASP A 171 -25.01 2.26 -18.96
N VAL A 172 -25.06 1.09 -18.32
CA VAL A 172 -23.90 0.17 -18.21
C VAL A 172 -24.27 -1.20 -18.69
N SER A 173 -23.45 -1.78 -19.58
CA SER A 173 -23.58 -3.18 -20.00
C SER A 173 -22.30 -3.97 -19.80
N PHE A 174 -22.46 -5.19 -19.28
CA PHE A 174 -21.42 -6.22 -19.20
C PHE A 174 -21.76 -7.28 -20.25
N GLU A 175 -20.87 -7.49 -21.20
CA GLU A 175 -21.08 -8.40 -22.32
C GLU A 175 -19.98 -9.47 -22.32
N HIS A 176 -20.33 -10.69 -21.93
CA HIS A 176 -19.41 -11.84 -21.88
C HIS A 176 -18.09 -11.56 -21.17
N VAL A 177 -18.14 -10.80 -20.07
CA VAL A 177 -16.95 -10.37 -19.34
C VAL A 177 -16.23 -11.57 -18.73
N ARG A 178 -14.94 -11.67 -19.03
CA ARG A 178 -14.03 -12.68 -18.52
C ARG A 178 -12.82 -12.01 -17.87
N PHE A 179 -12.46 -12.44 -16.66
CA PHE A 179 -11.35 -11.85 -15.94
C PHE A 179 -10.72 -12.82 -14.92
N GLY A 180 -9.41 -12.70 -14.76
CA GLY A 180 -8.61 -13.29 -13.70
C GLY A 180 -7.43 -12.39 -13.36
N TYR A 181 -7.03 -12.33 -12.09
CA TYR A 181 -5.84 -11.57 -11.65
C TYR A 181 -4.53 -12.18 -12.16
N SER A 182 -4.56 -13.42 -12.59
CA SER A 182 -3.48 -14.11 -13.28
C SER A 182 -4.07 -14.97 -14.39
N ASP A 183 -3.32 -15.21 -15.45
CA ASP A 183 -3.77 -15.98 -16.60
C ASP A 183 -4.15 -17.43 -16.23
N ASP A 184 -3.51 -17.98 -15.20
CA ASP A 184 -3.74 -19.35 -14.72
C ASP A 184 -5.02 -19.49 -13.87
N LYS A 185 -5.58 -18.37 -13.36
CA LYS A 185 -6.73 -18.42 -12.47
C LYS A 185 -7.81 -17.40 -12.87
N ILE A 186 -8.73 -17.87 -13.71
CA ILE A 186 -9.90 -17.08 -14.08
C ILE A 186 -10.88 -17.06 -12.90
N LEU A 187 -11.29 -15.85 -12.52
CA LEU A 187 -12.29 -15.60 -11.46
C LEU A 187 -13.69 -15.40 -12.05
N ILE A 188 -13.80 -14.60 -13.11
CA ILE A 188 -15.06 -14.32 -13.81
C ILE A 188 -14.99 -15.00 -15.16
N HIS A 189 -15.95 -15.91 -15.44
CA HIS A 189 -15.91 -16.73 -16.65
C HIS A 189 -16.77 -16.20 -17.79
N ASP A 190 -18.00 -15.74 -17.48
CA ASP A 190 -18.94 -15.22 -18.46
C ASP A 190 -20.00 -14.36 -17.73
N LEU A 191 -19.67 -13.09 -17.46
CA LEU A 191 -20.57 -12.21 -16.73
C LEU A 191 -21.32 -11.30 -17.71
N ASN A 192 -22.66 -11.36 -17.60
CA ASN A 192 -23.58 -10.60 -18.43
C ASN A 192 -24.59 -9.85 -17.56
N ALA A 193 -24.72 -8.54 -17.75
CA ALA A 193 -25.73 -7.71 -17.10
C ALA A 193 -26.01 -6.45 -17.91
N GLU A 194 -27.23 -5.97 -17.87
CA GLU A 194 -27.65 -4.70 -18.47
C GLU A 194 -28.29 -3.81 -17.39
N ILE A 195 -27.74 -2.63 -17.21
CA ILE A 195 -28.14 -1.64 -16.20
C ILE A 195 -28.54 -0.36 -16.91
N LYS A 196 -29.74 0.13 -16.67
CA LYS A 196 -30.25 1.36 -17.26
C LYS A 196 -29.86 2.58 -16.44
N ALA A 197 -29.70 3.70 -17.10
CA ALA A 197 -29.41 4.98 -16.46
C ALA A 197 -30.40 5.27 -15.33
N GLY A 198 -29.87 5.69 -14.19
CA GLY A 198 -30.66 6.06 -13.00
C GLY A 198 -31.10 4.88 -12.13
N GLN A 199 -30.80 3.62 -12.49
CA GLN A 199 -31.12 2.48 -11.66
C GLN A 199 -30.19 2.34 -10.45
N MET A 200 -30.78 1.91 -9.35
CA MET A 200 -30.04 1.46 -8.16
C MET A 200 -29.79 -0.04 -8.25
N VAL A 201 -28.54 -0.45 -8.35
CA VAL A 201 -28.11 -1.83 -8.48
C VAL A 201 -27.47 -2.30 -7.18
N ALA A 202 -28.08 -3.27 -6.50
CA ALA A 202 -27.50 -3.93 -5.34
C ALA A 202 -26.64 -5.13 -5.78
N ILE A 203 -25.38 -5.17 -5.33
CA ILE A 203 -24.46 -6.28 -5.56
C ILE A 203 -24.41 -7.10 -4.27
N VAL A 204 -24.90 -8.35 -4.31
CA VAL A 204 -24.97 -9.24 -3.16
C VAL A 204 -24.24 -10.56 -3.42
N GLY A 205 -23.73 -11.17 -2.38
CA GLY A 205 -23.01 -12.44 -2.46
C GLY A 205 -22.08 -12.64 -1.26
N PRO A 206 -21.58 -13.86 -1.04
CA PRO A 206 -20.69 -14.17 0.07
C PRO A 206 -19.35 -13.41 -0.05
N THR A 207 -18.59 -13.38 1.06
CA THR A 207 -17.23 -12.82 1.04
C THR A 207 -16.37 -13.60 0.04
N GLY A 208 -15.59 -12.87 -0.77
CA GLY A 208 -14.77 -13.49 -1.83
C GLY A 208 -15.50 -13.83 -3.12
N ALA A 209 -16.81 -13.56 -3.25
CA ALA A 209 -17.58 -13.85 -4.46
C ALA A 209 -17.18 -13.07 -5.71
N GLY A 210 -16.39 -11.98 -5.57
CA GLY A 210 -15.95 -11.13 -6.68
C GLY A 210 -16.66 -9.77 -6.78
N LYS A 211 -17.42 -9.35 -5.75
CA LYS A 211 -18.13 -8.06 -5.72
C LYS A 211 -17.22 -6.86 -5.97
N THR A 212 -16.13 -6.74 -5.21
CA THR A 212 -15.13 -5.67 -5.37
C THR A 212 -14.39 -5.77 -6.70
N THR A 213 -14.16 -7.00 -7.20
CA THR A 213 -13.54 -7.21 -8.52
C THR A 213 -14.42 -6.63 -9.63
N LEU A 214 -15.74 -6.85 -9.59
CA LEU A 214 -16.67 -6.28 -10.55
C LEU A 214 -16.57 -4.75 -10.61
N ILE A 215 -16.53 -4.10 -9.45
CA ILE A 215 -16.38 -2.63 -9.34
C ILE A 215 -15.02 -2.17 -9.91
N ASN A 216 -13.94 -2.88 -9.60
CA ASN A 216 -12.61 -2.55 -10.11
C ASN A 216 -12.54 -2.67 -11.64
N LEU A 217 -13.22 -3.65 -12.23
CA LEU A 217 -13.31 -3.81 -13.68
C LEU A 217 -14.15 -2.70 -14.33
N LEU A 218 -15.25 -2.30 -13.68
CA LEU A 218 -16.10 -1.22 -14.18
C LEU A 218 -15.32 0.12 -14.28
N MET A 219 -14.43 0.39 -13.31
CA MET A 219 -13.54 1.57 -13.31
C MET A 219 -12.25 1.38 -14.11
N ARG A 220 -12.10 0.20 -14.76
CA ARG A 220 -10.90 -0.14 -15.52
C ARG A 220 -9.61 0.01 -14.70
N PHE A 221 -9.60 -0.52 -13.45
CA PHE A 221 -8.37 -0.70 -12.69
C PHE A 221 -7.60 -1.94 -13.15
N TYR A 222 -8.28 -2.84 -13.83
CA TYR A 222 -7.70 -4.02 -14.49
C TYR A 222 -8.29 -4.14 -15.88
N GLU A 223 -7.49 -4.68 -16.82
CA GLU A 223 -7.96 -4.99 -18.16
C GLU A 223 -8.65 -6.36 -18.21
N LEU A 224 -9.65 -6.49 -19.09
CA LEU A 224 -10.41 -7.72 -19.25
C LEU A 224 -9.61 -8.77 -20.03
N ASN A 225 -9.69 -10.05 -19.65
CA ASN A 225 -9.19 -11.16 -20.47
C ASN A 225 -10.15 -11.49 -21.63
N GLY A 226 -11.39 -11.00 -21.62
CA GLY A 226 -12.37 -11.18 -22.68
C GLY A 226 -13.68 -10.46 -22.43
N GLY A 227 -14.53 -10.35 -23.45
CA GLY A 227 -15.77 -9.61 -23.38
C GLY A 227 -15.60 -8.09 -23.43
N ALA A 228 -16.62 -7.35 -23.01
CA ALA A 228 -16.64 -5.90 -23.00
C ALA A 228 -17.46 -5.34 -21.82
N ILE A 229 -17.05 -4.20 -21.30
CA ILE A 229 -17.85 -3.35 -20.41
C ILE A 229 -18.10 -2.06 -21.19
N LYS A 230 -19.37 -1.67 -21.33
CA LYS A 230 -19.73 -0.47 -22.07
C LYS A 230 -20.49 0.51 -21.17
N ILE A 231 -20.23 1.81 -21.37
CA ILE A 231 -20.98 2.91 -20.78
C ILE A 231 -21.62 3.71 -21.91
N ASP A 232 -22.93 3.89 -21.83
CA ASP A 232 -23.72 4.53 -22.89
C ASP A 232 -23.43 3.95 -24.30
N GLY A 233 -23.19 2.62 -24.38
CA GLY A 233 -22.89 1.89 -25.61
C GLY A 233 -21.44 1.97 -26.07
N VAL A 234 -20.55 2.72 -25.40
CA VAL A 234 -19.12 2.84 -25.73
C VAL A 234 -18.29 1.91 -24.83
N ASP A 235 -17.43 1.11 -25.43
CA ASP A 235 -16.52 0.22 -24.68
C ASP A 235 -15.55 1.05 -23.85
N THR A 236 -15.37 0.69 -22.59
CA THR A 236 -14.47 1.39 -21.64
C THR A 236 -13.02 1.41 -22.12
N ARG A 237 -12.61 0.45 -22.97
CA ARG A 237 -11.28 0.40 -23.58
C ARG A 237 -11.10 1.42 -24.72
N ASP A 238 -12.18 1.99 -25.24
CA ASP A 238 -12.15 3.03 -26.27
C ASP A 238 -12.17 4.45 -25.67
N MET A 239 -12.25 4.56 -24.36
CA MET A 239 -12.17 5.82 -23.59
C MET A 239 -10.78 6.00 -23.00
N LYS A 240 -10.39 7.26 -22.71
CA LYS A 240 -9.27 7.52 -21.80
C LYS A 240 -9.68 7.15 -20.39
N ARG A 241 -8.77 6.57 -19.60
CA ARG A 241 -9.03 6.24 -18.20
C ARG A 241 -9.44 7.45 -17.36
N GLU A 242 -8.85 8.61 -17.65
CA GLU A 242 -9.19 9.87 -16.99
C GLU A 242 -10.66 10.26 -17.26
N ASP A 243 -11.09 10.25 -18.53
CA ASP A 243 -12.47 10.57 -18.92
C ASP A 243 -13.45 9.54 -18.35
N LEU A 244 -13.11 8.25 -18.42
CA LEU A 244 -13.90 7.16 -17.84
C LEU A 244 -14.08 7.34 -16.32
N ARG A 245 -12.98 7.49 -15.59
CA ARG A 245 -13.01 7.60 -14.12
C ARG A 245 -13.66 8.88 -13.63
N SER A 246 -13.65 9.94 -14.43
CA SER A 246 -14.37 11.19 -14.11
C SER A 246 -15.90 11.03 -14.06
N MET A 247 -16.46 9.99 -14.70
CA MET A 247 -17.89 9.68 -14.64
C MET A 247 -18.33 9.03 -13.34
N PHE A 248 -17.36 8.57 -12.51
CA PHE A 248 -17.64 7.84 -11.28
C PHE A 248 -17.45 8.69 -10.03
N GLY A 249 -18.39 8.56 -9.09
CA GLY A 249 -18.21 8.96 -7.70
C GLY A 249 -18.14 7.72 -6.83
N MET A 250 -17.19 7.70 -5.88
CA MET A 250 -16.93 6.52 -5.07
C MET A 250 -16.95 6.85 -3.58
N VAL A 251 -17.70 6.07 -2.82
CA VAL A 251 -17.73 6.10 -1.36
C VAL A 251 -17.44 4.70 -0.86
N LEU A 252 -16.23 4.50 -0.36
CA LEU A 252 -15.73 3.21 0.14
C LEU A 252 -16.02 3.03 1.63
N GLN A 253 -15.98 1.78 2.09
CA GLN A 253 -16.02 1.42 3.49
C GLN A 253 -14.85 2.06 4.26
N ASP A 254 -13.62 1.87 3.76
CA ASP A 254 -12.43 2.50 4.31
C ASP A 254 -12.29 3.91 3.74
N THR A 255 -12.73 4.88 4.53
CA THR A 255 -12.71 6.28 4.14
C THR A 255 -11.32 6.86 4.30
N TRP A 256 -10.75 7.39 3.21
CA TRP A 256 -9.48 8.09 3.24
C TRP A 256 -9.67 9.60 3.10
N LEU A 257 -9.10 10.35 4.05
CA LEU A 257 -9.01 11.81 3.99
C LEU A 257 -7.53 12.22 3.98
N PHE A 258 -7.22 13.21 3.15
CA PHE A 258 -5.86 13.73 3.04
C PHE A 258 -5.55 14.68 4.19
N ASN A 259 -4.28 14.76 4.55
CA ASN A 259 -3.76 15.79 5.43
C ASN A 259 -3.98 17.17 4.79
N GLY A 260 -4.79 18.03 5.41
CA GLY A 260 -5.23 19.30 4.86
C GLY A 260 -6.52 19.78 5.49
N THR A 261 -7.11 20.85 4.96
CA THR A 261 -8.36 21.40 5.49
C THR A 261 -9.58 20.53 5.09
N ILE A 262 -10.68 20.69 5.79
CA ILE A 262 -11.96 20.06 5.42
C ILE A 262 -12.40 20.55 4.03
N GLU A 263 -12.21 21.85 3.72
CA GLU A 263 -12.49 22.42 2.41
C GLU A 263 -11.69 21.71 1.31
N ASP A 264 -10.38 21.54 1.49
CA ASP A 264 -9.49 20.86 0.53
C ASP A 264 -9.93 19.40 0.31
N ASN A 265 -10.30 18.72 1.39
CA ASN A 265 -10.77 17.33 1.32
C ASN A 265 -12.06 17.18 0.54
N ILE A 266 -13.00 18.12 0.64
CA ILE A 266 -14.22 18.11 -0.18
C ILE A 266 -13.90 18.51 -1.62
N LYS A 267 -13.07 19.55 -1.83
CA LYS A 267 -12.63 20.01 -3.16
C LYS A 267 -11.84 18.97 -3.95
N TYR A 268 -11.30 17.95 -3.27
CA TYR A 268 -10.61 16.85 -3.96
C TYR A 268 -11.49 16.17 -5.02
N GLY A 269 -12.81 16.17 -4.86
CA GLY A 269 -13.75 15.69 -5.88
C GLY A 269 -13.84 16.60 -7.12
N ARG A 270 -13.56 17.90 -6.98
CA ARG A 270 -13.54 18.89 -8.07
C ARG A 270 -12.68 20.09 -7.66
N PHE A 271 -11.41 20.13 -8.07
CA PHE A 271 -10.41 21.12 -7.63
C PHE A 271 -10.78 22.57 -7.92
N ASN A 272 -11.52 22.83 -9.00
CA ASN A 272 -11.97 24.18 -9.39
C ASN A 272 -13.31 24.59 -8.76
N ALA A 273 -13.83 23.83 -7.80
CA ALA A 273 -15.07 24.15 -7.10
C ALA A 273 -14.91 25.43 -6.26
N THR A 274 -15.97 26.25 -6.23
CA THR A 274 -16.04 27.43 -5.38
C THR A 274 -16.34 27.05 -3.93
N LYS A 275 -16.14 28.00 -3.00
CA LYS A 275 -16.52 27.80 -1.60
C LYS A 275 -18.03 27.54 -1.42
N ASP A 276 -18.85 28.16 -2.25
CA ASP A 276 -20.30 27.94 -2.23
C ASP A 276 -20.68 26.53 -2.69
N ASP A 277 -19.97 25.98 -3.71
CA ASP A 277 -20.13 24.59 -4.13
C ASP A 277 -19.79 23.62 -3.00
N VAL A 278 -18.70 23.87 -2.27
CA VAL A 278 -18.28 23.07 -1.11
C VAL A 278 -19.36 23.08 -0.02
N ILE A 279 -19.88 24.27 0.29
CA ILE A 279 -20.95 24.43 1.28
C ILE A 279 -22.23 23.70 0.83
N LEU A 280 -22.57 23.78 -0.45
CA LEU A 280 -23.73 23.11 -1.02
C LEU A 280 -23.57 21.57 -0.92
N ALA A 281 -22.42 21.05 -1.33
CA ALA A 281 -22.09 19.63 -1.22
C ALA A 281 -22.16 19.13 0.24
N ALA A 282 -21.61 19.90 1.17
CA ALA A 282 -21.66 19.58 2.59
C ALA A 282 -23.11 19.60 3.17
N LYS A 283 -23.97 20.51 2.67
CA LYS A 283 -25.39 20.54 3.05
C LYS A 283 -26.14 19.31 2.54
N ILE A 284 -25.92 18.90 1.29
CA ILE A 284 -26.54 17.72 0.69
C ILE A 284 -26.07 16.44 1.40
N ALA A 285 -24.79 16.37 1.77
CA ALA A 285 -24.19 15.30 2.55
C ALA A 285 -24.59 15.33 4.05
N ASN A 286 -25.40 16.29 4.51
CA ASN A 286 -25.78 16.48 5.91
C ASN A 286 -24.61 16.71 6.90
N VAL A 287 -23.42 17.12 6.43
CA VAL A 287 -22.24 17.36 7.27
C VAL A 287 -21.98 18.83 7.57
N HIS A 288 -22.68 19.76 6.89
CA HIS A 288 -22.49 21.21 7.06
C HIS A 288 -22.66 21.68 8.51
N HIS A 289 -23.66 21.18 9.21
CA HIS A 289 -23.90 21.59 10.61
C HIS A 289 -22.74 21.17 11.50
N PHE A 290 -22.26 19.94 11.37
CA PHE A 290 -21.10 19.45 12.09
C PHE A 290 -19.87 20.33 11.82
N ILE A 291 -19.54 20.60 10.54
CA ILE A 291 -18.40 21.45 10.19
C ILE A 291 -18.48 22.83 10.89
N LYS A 292 -19.67 23.41 10.99
CA LYS A 292 -19.86 24.69 11.67
C LYS A 292 -19.70 24.64 13.19
N THR A 293 -19.76 23.46 13.82
CA THR A 293 -19.51 23.32 15.26
C THR A 293 -18.02 23.23 15.58
N LEU A 294 -17.17 23.02 14.57
CA LEU A 294 -15.72 22.98 14.73
C LEU A 294 -15.12 24.38 14.88
N PRO A 295 -14.04 24.56 15.66
CA PRO A 295 -13.47 25.87 15.93
C PRO A 295 -13.14 26.66 14.67
N ASP A 296 -12.53 26.02 13.65
CA ASP A 296 -12.11 26.65 12.40
C ASP A 296 -13.04 26.33 11.22
N GLY A 297 -14.17 25.61 11.47
CA GLY A 297 -15.15 25.27 10.46
C GLY A 297 -14.55 24.52 9.26
N TYR A 298 -14.73 25.06 8.05
CA TYR A 298 -14.18 24.49 6.81
C TYR A 298 -12.66 24.57 6.71
N ASP A 299 -12.06 25.51 7.41
CA ASP A 299 -10.61 25.73 7.43
C ASP A 299 -9.91 24.82 8.49
N MET A 300 -10.69 24.03 9.27
CA MET A 300 -10.15 23.07 10.22
C MET A 300 -9.25 22.07 9.53
N PHE A 301 -8.05 21.91 10.08
CA PHE A 301 -7.03 21.03 9.56
C PHE A 301 -7.23 19.59 10.07
N LEU A 302 -7.32 18.63 9.15
CA LEU A 302 -7.36 17.21 9.44
C LEU A 302 -5.94 16.67 9.50
N ASN A 303 -5.62 16.00 10.61
CA ASN A 303 -4.30 15.37 10.77
C ASN A 303 -4.17 14.12 9.87
N GLU A 304 -2.98 13.55 9.85
CA GLU A 304 -2.71 12.27 9.23
C GLU A 304 -3.71 11.23 9.79
N GLU A 305 -4.38 10.47 8.93
CA GLU A 305 -5.49 9.56 9.26
C GLU A 305 -6.80 10.23 9.72
N ALA A 306 -6.89 11.56 9.78
CA ALA A 306 -8.04 12.30 10.27
C ALA A 306 -8.60 11.78 11.63
N SER A 307 -7.69 11.41 12.56
CA SER A 307 -8.06 10.84 13.87
C SER A 307 -8.75 11.85 14.80
N ASN A 308 -8.76 13.13 14.43
CA ASN A 308 -9.43 14.22 15.14
C ASN A 308 -10.93 14.37 14.83
N ILE A 309 -11.49 13.49 14.00
CA ILE A 309 -12.93 13.39 13.73
C ILE A 309 -13.40 11.92 13.77
N SER A 310 -14.69 11.70 14.01
CA SER A 310 -15.26 10.35 14.09
C SER A 310 -15.35 9.65 12.71
N GLN A 311 -15.44 8.33 12.70
CA GLN A 311 -15.56 7.54 11.47
C GLN A 311 -16.78 7.90 10.64
N GLY A 312 -17.93 8.18 11.28
CA GLY A 312 -19.14 8.60 10.58
C GLY A 312 -19.00 9.98 9.93
N GLU A 313 -18.31 10.91 10.57
CA GLU A 313 -18.00 12.22 10.01
C GLU A 313 -17.04 12.13 8.82
N LYS A 314 -16.03 11.24 8.88
CA LYS A 314 -15.19 10.93 7.72
C LYS A 314 -16.01 10.44 6.54
N GLN A 315 -16.96 9.54 6.76
CA GLN A 315 -17.84 9.04 5.70
C GLN A 315 -18.72 10.16 5.11
N LEU A 316 -19.30 11.04 5.93
CA LEU A 316 -20.07 12.18 5.45
C LEU A 316 -19.22 13.15 4.61
N LEU A 317 -17.96 13.38 4.96
CA LEU A 317 -17.02 14.18 4.17
C LEU A 317 -16.67 13.52 2.84
N THR A 318 -16.50 12.19 2.80
CA THR A 318 -16.29 11.46 1.53
C THR A 318 -17.54 11.47 0.65
N ILE A 319 -18.75 11.42 1.23
CA ILE A 319 -19.99 11.63 0.48
C ILE A 319 -20.04 13.05 -0.10
N ALA A 320 -19.66 14.09 0.68
CA ALA A 320 -19.58 15.45 0.17
C ALA A 320 -18.58 15.59 -1.00
N ARG A 321 -17.43 14.89 -0.92
CA ARG A 321 -16.46 14.78 -2.01
C ARG A 321 -17.06 14.14 -3.26
N ALA A 322 -17.83 13.09 -3.12
CA ALA A 322 -18.51 12.44 -4.22
C ALA A 322 -19.66 13.29 -4.79
N ILE A 323 -20.36 14.08 -3.98
CA ILE A 323 -21.40 15.01 -4.43
C ILE A 323 -20.83 16.13 -5.29
N ILE A 324 -19.70 16.73 -4.87
CA ILE A 324 -19.11 17.89 -5.56
C ILE A 324 -18.53 17.52 -6.93
N SER A 325 -18.14 16.27 -7.14
CA SER A 325 -17.69 15.77 -8.46
C SER A 325 -18.83 15.62 -9.47
N ASP A 326 -20.09 15.58 -9.03
CA ASP A 326 -21.31 15.43 -9.83
C ASP A 326 -21.24 14.29 -10.86
N PRO A 327 -20.99 13.06 -10.43
CA PRO A 327 -20.77 11.92 -11.30
C PRO A 327 -22.08 11.37 -11.89
N ALA A 328 -22.02 10.76 -13.08
CA ALA A 328 -23.15 10.05 -13.68
C ALA A 328 -23.40 8.68 -13.01
N ILE A 329 -22.33 8.05 -12.53
CA ILE A 329 -22.38 6.71 -11.92
C ILE A 329 -21.77 6.79 -10.51
N LEU A 330 -22.43 6.13 -9.56
CA LEU A 330 -22.00 6.03 -8.17
C LEU A 330 -21.61 4.61 -7.81
N ILE A 331 -20.56 4.49 -7.03
CA ILE A 331 -20.13 3.25 -6.39
C ILE A 331 -20.13 3.47 -4.88
N LEU A 332 -20.95 2.70 -4.19
CA LEU A 332 -21.18 2.82 -2.76
C LEU A 332 -20.88 1.48 -2.08
N ASP A 333 -20.00 1.50 -1.08
CA ASP A 333 -19.74 0.34 -0.22
C ASP A 333 -20.33 0.60 1.17
N GLU A 334 -21.34 -0.18 1.53
CA GLU A 334 -22.27 0.11 2.65
C GLU A 334 -21.83 -0.49 4.00
N ALA A 335 -20.56 -0.66 4.26
CA ALA A 335 -20.13 -1.16 5.57
C ALA A 335 -20.07 -0.04 6.63
N THR A 336 -21.09 0.04 7.49
CA THR A 336 -21.21 1.04 8.58
C THR A 336 -21.26 0.40 9.96
N SER A 337 -20.49 -0.63 10.24
CA SER A 337 -20.58 -1.44 11.46
C SER A 337 -20.16 -0.76 12.79
N SER A 338 -19.78 0.54 12.79
CA SER A 338 -19.15 1.17 13.97
C SER A 338 -19.63 2.60 14.23
N VAL A 339 -20.83 2.98 13.76
CA VAL A 339 -21.32 4.37 13.84
C VAL A 339 -22.56 4.43 14.72
N ASP A 340 -22.71 5.51 15.53
CA ASP A 340 -23.89 5.69 16.35
C ASP A 340 -25.17 5.89 15.49
N THR A 341 -26.32 5.52 16.04
CA THR A 341 -27.62 5.51 15.33
C THR A 341 -27.98 6.85 14.70
N ARG A 342 -27.61 7.98 15.32
CA ARG A 342 -27.93 9.31 14.79
C ARG A 342 -27.12 9.62 13.54
N VAL A 343 -25.81 9.35 13.57
CA VAL A 343 -24.93 9.55 12.41
C VAL A 343 -25.26 8.55 11.32
N GLU A 344 -25.67 7.35 11.66
CA GLU A 344 -26.16 6.35 10.73
C GLU A 344 -27.38 6.84 9.91
N LEU A 345 -28.38 7.42 10.57
CA LEU A 345 -29.52 8.03 9.87
C LEU A 345 -29.10 9.19 8.96
N MET A 346 -28.10 9.98 9.37
CA MET A 346 -27.54 11.04 8.53
C MET A 346 -26.85 10.49 7.30
N LEU A 347 -26.05 9.41 7.45
CA LEU A 347 -25.39 8.72 6.36
C LEU A 347 -26.39 8.13 5.37
N GLN A 348 -27.43 7.42 5.85
CA GLN A 348 -28.48 6.87 5.00
C GLN A 348 -29.17 7.97 4.17
N LYS A 349 -29.51 9.09 4.81
CA LYS A 349 -30.13 10.22 4.12
C LYS A 349 -29.18 10.87 3.10
N ALA A 350 -27.90 10.99 3.41
CA ALA A 350 -26.88 11.51 2.50
C ALA A 350 -26.71 10.59 1.28
N MET A 351 -26.65 9.27 1.51
CA MET A 351 -26.59 8.24 0.46
C MET A 351 -27.82 8.31 -0.45
N GLN A 352 -29.02 8.36 0.12
CA GLN A 352 -30.26 8.51 -0.67
C GLN A 352 -30.26 9.78 -1.52
N ASN A 353 -29.75 10.90 -0.97
CA ASN A 353 -29.70 12.16 -1.70
C ASN A 353 -28.74 12.10 -2.90
N ILE A 354 -27.56 11.48 -2.74
CA ILE A 354 -26.56 11.39 -3.82
C ILE A 354 -27.01 10.42 -4.92
N MET A 355 -27.74 9.35 -4.60
CA MET A 355 -28.21 8.35 -5.58
C MET A 355 -29.32 8.88 -6.51
N LYS A 356 -30.07 9.92 -6.12
CA LYS A 356 -31.20 10.42 -6.91
C LYS A 356 -30.78 10.84 -8.33
N GLY A 357 -31.37 10.18 -9.33
CA GLY A 357 -31.14 10.47 -10.75
C GLY A 357 -29.80 10.01 -11.30
N ARG A 358 -29.05 9.16 -10.56
CA ARG A 358 -27.77 8.59 -10.97
C ARG A 358 -27.81 7.08 -10.95
N THR A 359 -27.10 6.46 -11.85
CA THR A 359 -26.88 5.01 -11.82
C THR A 359 -25.99 4.68 -10.62
N SER A 360 -26.45 3.81 -9.73
CA SER A 360 -25.77 3.56 -8.46
C SER A 360 -25.51 2.08 -8.25
N PHE A 361 -24.25 1.70 -8.12
CA PHE A 361 -23.82 0.35 -7.73
C PHE A 361 -23.56 0.33 -6.23
N VAL A 362 -24.31 -0.47 -5.49
CA VAL A 362 -24.21 -0.57 -4.04
C VAL A 362 -23.78 -1.97 -3.66
N ILE A 363 -22.58 -2.10 -3.02
CA ILE A 363 -22.24 -3.35 -2.33
C ILE A 363 -23.05 -3.37 -1.04
N ALA A 364 -24.18 -4.07 -1.11
CA ALA A 364 -25.21 -3.98 -0.07
C ALA A 364 -24.91 -4.96 1.07
N HIS A 365 -24.81 -4.41 2.27
CA HIS A 365 -24.72 -5.14 3.53
C HIS A 365 -25.97 -4.93 4.42
N ARG A 366 -26.94 -4.12 3.95
CA ARG A 366 -28.17 -3.80 4.69
C ARG A 366 -29.41 -4.28 3.94
N LEU A 367 -30.32 -4.82 4.70
CA LEU A 367 -31.59 -5.32 4.19
C LEU A 367 -32.44 -4.24 3.50
N SER A 368 -32.50 -3.04 4.06
CA SER A 368 -33.24 -1.91 3.50
C SER A 368 -32.77 -1.50 2.11
N THR A 369 -31.44 -1.50 1.89
CA THR A 369 -30.81 -1.16 0.62
C THR A 369 -31.10 -2.22 -0.44
N ILE A 370 -31.01 -3.51 -0.06
CA ILE A 370 -31.31 -4.62 -0.97
C ILE A 370 -32.76 -4.59 -1.41
N LYS A 371 -33.71 -4.37 -0.48
CA LYS A 371 -35.16 -4.32 -0.79
C LYS A 371 -35.54 -3.15 -1.70
N SER A 372 -34.84 -2.02 -1.59
CA SER A 372 -35.13 -0.81 -2.39
C SER A 372 -34.41 -0.76 -3.73
N ALA A 373 -33.56 -1.74 -4.05
CA ALA A 373 -32.84 -1.80 -5.30
C ALA A 373 -33.74 -2.13 -6.50
N ASP A 374 -33.57 -1.40 -7.61
CA ASP A 374 -34.26 -1.66 -8.87
C ASP A 374 -33.79 -2.97 -9.50
N LEU A 375 -32.50 -3.30 -9.30
CA LEU A 375 -31.87 -4.53 -9.79
C LEU A 375 -30.92 -5.08 -8.73
N ILE A 376 -31.00 -6.37 -8.47
CA ILE A 376 -30.09 -7.09 -7.59
C ILE A 376 -29.26 -8.04 -8.47
N LEU A 377 -27.93 -7.94 -8.36
CA LEU A 377 -26.97 -8.86 -8.98
C LEU A 377 -26.43 -9.79 -7.90
N VAL A 378 -26.78 -11.07 -7.99
CA VAL A 378 -26.33 -12.08 -7.05
C VAL A 378 -25.09 -12.74 -7.58
N ILE A 379 -23.94 -12.48 -6.93
CA ILE A 379 -22.64 -12.97 -7.35
C ILE A 379 -22.22 -14.16 -6.50
N LYS A 380 -21.82 -15.23 -7.17
CA LYS A 380 -21.20 -16.41 -6.56
C LYS A 380 -20.08 -16.92 -7.47
N ASP A 381 -18.92 -17.19 -6.88
CA ASP A 381 -17.75 -17.73 -7.60
C ASP A 381 -17.43 -16.91 -8.89
N GLY A 382 -17.46 -15.59 -8.78
CA GLY A 382 -17.13 -14.65 -9.85
C GLY A 382 -18.22 -14.46 -10.93
N ASN A 383 -19.35 -15.16 -10.86
CA ASN A 383 -20.40 -15.04 -11.88
C ASN A 383 -21.71 -14.52 -11.28
N ILE A 384 -22.51 -13.84 -12.10
CA ILE A 384 -23.89 -13.50 -11.74
C ILE A 384 -24.73 -14.78 -11.93
N ILE A 385 -25.22 -15.34 -10.82
CA ILE A 385 -26.05 -16.56 -10.83
C ILE A 385 -27.54 -16.26 -10.86
N GLU A 386 -27.94 -15.09 -10.34
CA GLU A 386 -29.33 -14.61 -10.34
C GLU A 386 -29.32 -13.09 -10.52
N GLN A 387 -30.33 -12.58 -11.20
CA GLN A 387 -30.61 -11.16 -11.33
C GLN A 387 -32.11 -10.88 -11.37
N GLY A 388 -32.55 -9.77 -10.81
CA GLY A 388 -33.95 -9.35 -10.72
C GLY A 388 -34.17 -8.41 -9.55
N ASN A 389 -35.41 -8.01 -9.28
CA ASN A 389 -35.75 -7.26 -8.08
C ASN A 389 -35.95 -8.20 -6.86
N HIS A 390 -36.15 -7.61 -5.68
CA HIS A 390 -36.30 -8.38 -4.44
C HIS A 390 -37.45 -9.40 -4.50
N GLU A 391 -38.62 -8.98 -5.00
CA GLU A 391 -39.83 -9.82 -5.04
C GLU A 391 -39.64 -11.00 -6.01
N GLU A 392 -39.14 -10.72 -7.21
CA GLU A 392 -38.86 -11.75 -8.21
C GLU A 392 -37.84 -12.81 -7.71
N LEU A 393 -36.78 -12.37 -7.04
CA LEU A 393 -35.76 -13.29 -6.54
C LEU A 393 -36.25 -14.10 -5.32
N MET A 394 -37.09 -13.53 -4.48
CA MET A 394 -37.73 -14.26 -3.37
C MET A 394 -38.73 -15.30 -3.85
N GLU A 395 -39.49 -15.01 -4.92
CA GLU A 395 -40.41 -15.97 -5.57
C GLU A 395 -39.68 -17.11 -6.24
N LYS A 396 -38.54 -16.83 -6.92
CA LYS A 396 -37.68 -17.88 -7.54
C LYS A 396 -37.19 -18.91 -6.52
N GLY A 397 -37.03 -18.54 -5.25
CA GLY A 397 -36.63 -19.44 -4.19
C GLY A 397 -35.19 -19.98 -4.32
N GLY A 398 -34.34 -19.29 -5.07
CA GLY A 398 -32.97 -19.68 -5.37
C GLY A 398 -31.93 -19.25 -4.32
N PHE A 399 -30.68 -19.10 -4.74
CA PHE A 399 -29.56 -18.76 -3.86
C PHE A 399 -29.74 -17.40 -3.14
N TYR A 400 -30.38 -16.42 -3.81
CA TYR A 400 -30.72 -15.15 -3.18
C TYR A 400 -31.57 -15.34 -1.92
N LYS A 401 -32.62 -16.18 -1.99
CA LYS A 401 -33.49 -16.45 -0.84
C LYS A 401 -32.76 -17.16 0.29
N GLU A 402 -31.85 -18.08 -0.04
CA GLU A 402 -31.00 -18.73 0.97
C GLU A 402 -30.09 -17.71 1.67
N LEU A 403 -29.42 -16.87 0.89
CA LEU A 403 -28.55 -15.80 1.39
C LEU A 403 -29.35 -14.81 2.26
N TYR A 404 -30.50 -14.40 1.78
CA TYR A 404 -31.40 -13.50 2.51
C TYR A 404 -31.81 -14.07 3.87
N ASN A 405 -32.26 -15.31 3.89
CA ASN A 405 -32.68 -15.96 5.13
C ASN A 405 -31.52 -16.23 6.10
N SER A 406 -30.31 -16.47 5.59
CA SER A 406 -29.14 -16.73 6.45
C SER A 406 -28.53 -15.47 7.05
N GLN A 407 -28.60 -14.35 6.37
CA GLN A 407 -27.93 -13.09 6.80
C GLN A 407 -28.89 -12.09 7.47
N PHE A 408 -30.20 -12.14 7.16
CA PHE A 408 -31.14 -11.09 7.52
C PHE A 408 -32.41 -11.59 8.21
N SER A 409 -32.54 -12.88 8.52
CA SER A 409 -33.72 -13.39 9.25
C SER A 409 -33.80 -12.88 10.69
N GLU A 410 -32.69 -12.51 11.31
CA GLU A 410 -32.65 -11.97 12.67
C GLU A 410 -32.97 -10.45 12.75
N GLU A 411 -32.89 -9.71 11.65
CA GLU A 411 -33.27 -8.29 11.61
C GLU A 411 -34.74 -8.03 11.29
N ALA A 412 -35.51 -9.07 11.02
CA ALA A 412 -36.92 -8.98 10.61
C ALA A 412 -37.91 -9.22 11.75
N GLU A 413 -37.46 -9.56 12.97
CA GLU A 413 -38.24 -9.61 14.20
C GLU A 413 -38.00 -8.33 15.05
#